data_d7a34ca4ac73a2bc4bb216a9ef5eefa0
#
_entry.id   d7a34ca4ac73a2bc4bb216a9ef5eefa0
#
_cell.length_a   1.000
_cell.length_b   1.000
_cell.length_c   1.000
_cell.angle_alpha   90.00
_cell.angle_beta   90.00
_cell.angle_gamma   90.00
#
_symmetry.space_group_name_H-M   'P 1'
#
loop_
_entity.id
_entity.type
_entity.pdbx_description
1 polymer ?
#
loop_
_entity_poly.entity_id
_entity_poly.type
_entity_poly.pdbx_seq_one_letter_code
_entity_poly.pdbx_strand_id
1 'polypeptide(L)'
;MATIELLRKKLRNREYEFAIPHFFEEMANDDLDMIDIETAILNGKIRRRFSRDPRGVRYEVVGTALDGREVAVICRIKNTGKLLLVTTYALE
;
A
#
# COMPACT_ATOMS: atom_id res chain seq x y z
N MET A 1 7.07 14.80 -4.56
CA MET A 1 6.99 13.51 -3.83
C MET A 1 5.63 13.40 -3.19
N ALA A 2 5.02 12.21 -3.23
CA ALA A 2 3.67 12.04 -2.71
C ALA A 2 3.64 12.09 -1.19
N THR A 3 2.51 12.56 -0.64
CA THR A 3 2.22 12.54 0.78
C THR A 3 1.25 11.41 1.07
N ILE A 4 1.10 11.05 2.33
CA ILE A 4 0.12 10.04 2.73
C ILE A 4 -1.31 10.47 2.34
N GLU A 5 -1.60 11.75 2.36
CA GLU A 5 -2.93 12.27 1.96
C GLU A 5 -3.21 11.98 0.49
N LEU A 6 -2.22 12.10 -0.39
CA LEU A 6 -2.40 11.77 -1.79
C LEU A 6 -2.66 10.27 -1.97
N LEU A 7 -1.92 9.42 -1.26
CA LEU A 7 -2.14 7.96 -1.32
C LEU A 7 -3.55 7.60 -0.84
N ARG A 8 -4.00 8.21 0.24
CA ARG A 8 -5.36 8.01 0.78
C ARG A 8 -6.42 8.45 -0.23
N LYS A 9 -6.20 9.59 -0.89
CA LYS A 9 -7.12 10.11 -1.91
C LYS A 9 -7.25 9.14 -3.08
N LYS A 10 -6.12 8.61 -3.56
CA LYS A 10 -6.13 7.62 -4.64
C LYS A 10 -6.93 6.38 -4.25
N LEU A 11 -6.74 5.93 -3.03
CA LEU A 11 -7.45 4.76 -2.52
C LEU A 11 -8.96 5.02 -2.44
N ARG A 12 -9.37 6.15 -1.85
CA ARG A 12 -10.78 6.52 -1.72
C ARG A 12 -11.48 6.67 -3.05
N ASN A 13 -10.79 7.21 -4.04
CA ASN A 13 -11.33 7.44 -5.38
C ASN A 13 -11.26 6.21 -6.26
N ARG A 14 -10.80 5.08 -5.73
CA ARG A 14 -10.63 3.83 -6.46
C ARG A 14 -9.68 3.97 -7.65
N GLU A 15 -8.73 4.87 -7.55
CA GLU A 15 -7.69 5.08 -8.55
C GLU A 15 -6.46 4.23 -8.23
N TYR A 16 -6.67 2.91 -8.10
CA TYR A 16 -5.58 2.01 -7.74
C TYR A 16 -5.66 0.71 -8.52
N GLU A 17 -4.51 0.03 -8.58
CA GLU A 17 -4.34 -1.26 -9.22
C GLU A 17 -3.48 -2.15 -8.34
N PHE A 18 -3.48 -3.45 -8.64
CA PHE A 18 -2.66 -4.43 -7.91
C PHE A 18 -1.57 -4.97 -8.82
N ALA A 19 -0.39 -5.24 -8.25
CA ALA A 19 0.66 -6.01 -8.92
C ALA A 19 0.24 -7.48 -8.90
N ILE A 20 -0.33 -7.96 -10.00
CA ILE A 20 -0.92 -9.30 -10.13
C ILE A 20 0.15 -10.28 -10.61
N PRO A 21 0.21 -11.51 -10.07
CA PRO A 21 -0.60 -12.06 -8.97
C PRO A 21 0.00 -11.82 -7.60
N HIS A 22 1.17 -11.23 -7.55
CA HIS A 22 2.03 -11.12 -6.37
C HIS A 22 1.30 -10.53 -5.15
N PHE A 23 0.57 -9.43 -5.33
CA PHE A 23 -0.08 -8.75 -4.21
C PHE A 23 -1.09 -9.66 -3.52
N PHE A 24 -1.88 -10.39 -4.29
CA PHE A 24 -2.89 -11.30 -3.75
C PHE A 24 -2.26 -12.51 -3.05
N GLU A 25 -1.15 -13.00 -3.57
CA GLU A 25 -0.41 -14.09 -2.93
C GLU A 25 0.13 -13.63 -1.57
N GLU A 26 0.65 -12.43 -1.50
CA GLU A 26 1.15 -11.86 -0.24
C GLU A 26 0.02 -11.64 0.77
N MET A 27 -1.13 -11.17 0.33
CA MET A 27 -2.29 -11.05 1.20
C MET A 27 -2.68 -12.40 1.80
N ALA A 28 -2.74 -13.42 0.97
CA ALA A 28 -3.11 -14.76 1.41
C ALA A 28 -2.09 -15.34 2.40
N ASN A 29 -0.80 -15.11 2.16
CA ASN A 29 0.27 -15.61 3.02
C ASN A 29 0.14 -15.10 4.47
N ASP A 30 -0.33 -13.87 4.64
CA ASP A 30 -0.44 -13.25 5.96
C ASP A 30 -1.89 -13.12 6.42
N ASP A 31 -2.80 -13.80 5.73
CA ASP A 31 -4.23 -13.79 6.07
C ASP A 31 -4.78 -12.35 6.16
N LEU A 32 -4.51 -11.57 5.12
CA LEU A 32 -4.97 -10.19 5.00
C LEU A 32 -6.05 -10.09 3.95
N ASP A 33 -7.10 -9.34 4.27
CA ASP A 33 -8.17 -8.99 3.32
C ASP A 33 -7.98 -7.57 2.82
N MET A 34 -8.67 -7.21 1.74
CA MET A 34 -8.59 -5.86 1.21
C MET A 34 -9.00 -4.80 2.22
N ILE A 35 -9.98 -5.09 3.08
CA ILE A 35 -10.39 -4.15 4.13
C ILE A 35 -9.24 -3.88 5.10
N ASP A 36 -8.37 -4.84 5.36
CA ASP A 36 -7.19 -4.65 6.19
C ASP A 36 -6.21 -3.68 5.54
N ILE A 37 -6.01 -3.83 4.22
CA ILE A 37 -5.12 -2.96 3.46
C ILE A 37 -5.65 -1.53 3.43
N GLU A 38 -6.93 -1.35 3.12
CA GLU A 38 -7.57 -0.04 3.10
C GLU A 38 -7.48 0.64 4.47
N THR A 39 -7.81 -0.08 5.52
CA THR A 39 -7.77 0.43 6.90
C THR A 39 -6.37 0.88 7.26
N ALA A 40 -5.37 0.06 6.94
CA ALA A 40 -3.97 0.37 7.25
C ALA A 40 -3.49 1.63 6.52
N ILE A 41 -3.85 1.80 5.25
CA ILE A 41 -3.46 3.00 4.50
C ILE A 41 -4.18 4.23 5.05
N LEU A 42 -5.46 4.11 5.37
CA LEU A 42 -6.26 5.25 5.84
C LEU A 42 -5.82 5.75 7.21
N ASN A 43 -5.34 4.88 8.10
CA ASN A 43 -4.86 5.30 9.41
C ASN A 43 -3.33 5.35 9.53
N GLY A 44 -2.62 4.93 8.48
CA GLY A 44 -1.19 4.76 8.52
C GLY A 44 -0.39 5.99 8.16
N LYS A 45 0.89 5.79 8.03
CA LYS A 45 1.83 6.83 7.62
C LYS A 45 2.95 6.23 6.79
N ILE A 46 3.59 7.06 5.97
CA ILE A 46 4.73 6.66 5.17
C ILE A 46 5.93 6.50 6.11
N ARG A 47 6.43 5.27 6.24
CA ARG A 47 7.60 4.97 7.06
C ARG A 47 8.89 5.12 6.27
N ARG A 48 8.87 4.71 4.99
CA ARG A 48 10.05 4.76 4.11
C ARG A 48 9.67 5.18 2.71
N ARG A 49 10.64 5.82 2.04
CA ARG A 49 10.56 6.13 0.62
C ARG A 49 11.77 5.51 -0.08
N PHE A 50 11.52 4.74 -1.13
CA PHE A 50 12.58 4.11 -1.92
C PHE A 50 12.69 4.87 -3.23
N SER A 51 13.62 5.83 -3.27
CA SER A 51 13.72 6.79 -4.39
C SER A 51 14.64 6.34 -5.52
N ARG A 52 15.32 5.20 -5.38
CA ARG A 52 16.26 4.71 -6.39
C ARG A 52 15.66 3.70 -7.37
N ASP A 53 14.38 3.41 -7.26
CA ASP A 53 13.73 2.52 -8.21
C ASP A 53 13.55 3.24 -9.54
N PRO A 54 14.04 2.68 -10.68
CA PRO A 54 13.91 3.33 -11.98
C PRO A 54 12.45 3.47 -12.44
N ARG A 55 11.53 2.73 -11.83
CA ARG A 55 10.08 2.82 -12.14
C ARG A 55 9.37 3.91 -11.35
N GLY A 56 10.10 4.66 -10.51
CA GLY A 56 9.56 5.71 -9.68
C GLY A 56 9.68 5.42 -8.20
N VAL A 57 9.32 6.41 -7.39
CA VAL A 57 9.42 6.30 -5.93
C VAL A 57 8.39 5.29 -5.42
N ARG A 58 8.85 4.35 -4.58
CA ARG A 58 7.97 3.46 -3.83
C ARG A 58 7.84 3.95 -2.41
N TYR A 59 6.69 3.72 -1.84
CA TYR A 59 6.38 4.13 -0.47
C TYR A 59 6.03 2.92 0.37
N GLU A 60 6.59 2.84 1.57
CA GLU A 60 6.17 1.85 2.55
C GLU A 60 5.23 2.54 3.53
N VAL A 61 3.95 2.21 3.46
CA VAL A 61 2.95 2.72 4.39
C VAL A 61 2.76 1.68 5.49
N VAL A 62 2.82 2.12 6.73
CA VAL A 62 2.55 1.25 7.88
C VAL A 62 1.34 1.78 8.61
N GLY A 63 0.39 0.93 8.85
CA GLY A 63 -0.82 1.26 9.58
C GLY A 63 -1.37 0.04 10.30
N THR A 64 -2.56 0.20 10.86
CA THR A 64 -3.21 -0.85 11.65
C THR A 64 -4.38 -1.43 10.87
N ALA A 65 -4.40 -2.74 10.72
CA ALA A 65 -5.50 -3.47 10.10
C ALA A 65 -6.74 -3.46 10.99
N LEU A 66 -7.84 -3.92 10.43
CA LEU A 66 -9.12 -3.93 11.14
C LEU A 66 -9.06 -4.74 12.44
N ASP A 67 -8.27 -5.82 12.45
CA ASP A 67 -8.12 -6.69 13.63
C ASP A 67 -7.02 -6.23 14.60
N GLY A 68 -6.41 -5.07 14.34
CA GLY A 68 -5.39 -4.50 15.21
C GLY A 68 -3.95 -4.85 14.86
N ARG A 69 -3.72 -5.74 13.88
CA ARG A 69 -2.34 -6.05 13.45
C ARG A 69 -1.72 -4.86 12.73
N GLU A 70 -0.43 -4.65 12.93
CA GLU A 70 0.30 -3.70 12.11
C GLU A 70 0.57 -4.31 10.74
N VAL A 71 0.35 -3.53 9.69
CA VAL A 71 0.49 -3.96 8.30
C VAL A 71 1.31 -2.95 7.53
N ALA A 72 2.24 -3.46 6.73
CA ALA A 72 2.99 -2.65 5.78
C ALA A 72 2.42 -2.87 4.38
N VAL A 73 2.32 -1.79 3.62
CA VAL A 73 1.90 -1.83 2.22
C VAL A 73 2.93 -1.07 1.41
N ILE A 74 3.52 -1.74 0.42
CA ILE A 74 4.44 -1.09 -0.52
C ILE A 74 3.64 -0.68 -1.75
N CYS A 75 3.72 0.58 -2.11
CA CYS A 75 2.97 1.11 -3.25
C CYS A 75 3.76 2.20 -3.98
N ARG A 76 3.34 2.53 -5.19
CA ARG A 76 3.89 3.64 -5.95
C ARG A 76 2.81 4.24 -6.85
N ILE A 77 3.02 5.48 -7.28
CA ILE A 77 2.11 6.11 -8.23
C ILE A 77 2.68 5.89 -9.63
N LYS A 78 1.88 5.29 -10.50
CA LYS A 78 2.24 5.01 -11.89
C LYS A 78 2.19 6.29 -12.73
N ASN A 79 2.79 6.23 -13.92
CA ASN A 79 2.71 7.33 -14.89
C ASN A 79 1.29 7.67 -15.28
N THR A 80 0.37 6.70 -15.17
CA THR A 80 -1.06 6.91 -15.44
C THR A 80 -1.75 7.71 -14.34
N GLY A 81 -1.09 7.91 -13.21
CA GLY A 81 -1.66 8.55 -12.03
C GLY A 81 -2.31 7.58 -11.05
N LYS A 82 -2.43 6.32 -11.41
CA LYS A 82 -3.02 5.32 -10.51
C LYS A 82 -2.01 4.85 -9.47
N LEU A 83 -2.50 4.53 -8.30
CA LEU A 83 -1.72 3.96 -7.22
C LEU A 83 -1.57 2.44 -7.47
N LEU A 84 -0.33 1.96 -7.59
CA LEU A 84 -0.06 0.54 -7.73
C LEU A 84 0.27 -0.03 -6.35
N LEU A 85 -0.51 -1.00 -5.90
CA LEU A 85 -0.24 -1.74 -4.67
C LEU A 85 0.68 -2.90 -5.03
N VAL A 86 1.93 -2.82 -4.58
CA VAL A 86 3.01 -3.72 -5.02
C VAL A 86 3.07 -4.98 -4.18
N THR A 87 3.16 -4.80 -2.86
CA THR A 87 3.22 -5.93 -1.93
C THR A 87 2.70 -5.48 -0.56
N THR A 88 2.36 -6.44 0.27
CA THR A 88 1.88 -6.19 1.62
C THR A 88 2.29 -7.33 2.54
N TYR A 89 2.45 -7.03 3.81
CA TYR A 89 2.77 -8.05 4.82
C TYR A 89 2.41 -7.53 6.21
N ALA A 90 2.09 -8.47 7.08
CA ALA A 90 1.84 -8.15 8.47
C ALA A 90 3.17 -7.99 9.21
N LEU A 91 3.23 -7.00 10.09
CA LEU A 91 4.37 -6.80 10.98
C LEU A 91 4.08 -7.48 12.31
N GLU A 92 5.11 -7.99 12.93
CA GLU A 92 4.97 -8.63 14.24
C GLU A 92 5.25 -7.68 15.38
#